data_80e204eeee8b7b9fd8384ef43584ccfc
#
_entry.id   80e204eeee8b7b9fd8384ef43584ccfc
#
_cell.length_a   1.000
_cell.length_b   1.000
_cell.length_c   1.000
_cell.angle_alpha   90.00
_cell.angle_beta   90.00
_cell.angle_gamma   90.00
#
_symmetry.space_group_name_H-M   'P 1'
#
loop_
_entity.id
_entity.type
_entity.pdbx_description
1 polymer ?
#
loop_
_entity_poly.entity_id
_entity_poly.type
_entity_poly.pdbx_seq_one_letter_code
_entity_poly.pdbx_strand_id
1 'polypeptide(L)'
;MSLHTLNIHLDFPYRVAFTHGVFRPENDALAGLMEQREGSRVLVLVEEGLERFYPSLPADIDRYFTERAGTADYAGRRTVPGGEAAKTTFAAWEAALRHIVEAGID
;
A
#
# COMPACT_ATOMS: atom_id res chain seq x y z
N MET A 1 0.75 5.57 47.30
CA MET A 1 0.59 5.64 45.86
C MET A 1 1.17 4.39 45.20
N SER A 2 0.37 3.70 44.41
CA SER A 2 0.82 2.52 43.70
C SER A 2 1.28 2.90 42.33
N LEU A 3 2.45 2.45 41.91
CA LEU A 3 2.96 2.63 40.58
C LEU A 3 2.81 1.35 39.78
N HIS A 4 2.09 1.42 38.71
CA HIS A 4 1.90 0.26 37.83
C HIS A 4 2.63 0.50 36.51
N THR A 5 3.47 -0.44 36.14
CA THR A 5 4.15 -0.40 34.85
C THR A 5 3.43 -1.32 33.89
N LEU A 6 2.96 -0.76 32.78
CA LEU A 6 2.32 -1.53 31.71
C LEU A 6 3.24 -1.58 30.52
N ASN A 7 3.65 -2.80 30.18
CA ASN A 7 4.47 -3.03 29.00
C ASN A 7 3.58 -3.52 27.86
N ILE A 8 3.52 -2.73 26.79
CA ILE A 8 2.73 -3.09 25.61
C ILE A 8 3.69 -3.45 24.49
N HIS A 9 3.58 -4.69 24.01
CA HIS A 9 4.33 -5.15 22.88
C HIS A 9 3.39 -5.24 21.69
N LEU A 10 3.70 -4.47 20.63
CA LEU A 10 2.96 -4.50 19.38
C LEU A 10 3.88 -5.07 18.31
N ASP A 11 3.50 -6.23 17.78
CA ASP A 11 4.23 -6.86 16.70
C ASP A 11 3.62 -6.47 15.37
N PHE A 12 4.40 -5.72 14.57
CA PHE A 12 4.00 -5.35 13.22
C PHE A 12 4.94 -6.04 12.24
N PRO A 13 4.54 -7.18 11.68
CA PRO A 13 5.39 -7.85 10.71
C PRO A 13 5.48 -7.06 9.42
N TYR A 14 6.71 -6.74 9.02
CA TYR A 14 6.98 -6.13 7.73
C TYR A 14 7.48 -7.21 6.80
N ARG A 15 6.87 -7.28 5.64
CA ARG A 15 7.29 -8.21 4.60
C ARG A 15 7.78 -7.44 3.41
N VAL A 16 8.97 -7.76 2.95
CA VAL A 16 9.56 -7.11 1.80
C VAL A 16 9.91 -8.19 0.78
N ALA A 17 9.38 -8.03 -0.42
CA ALA A 17 9.69 -8.92 -1.52
C ALA A 17 10.34 -8.10 -2.64
N PHE A 18 11.45 -8.61 -3.18
CA PHE A 18 12.11 -7.99 -4.31
C PHE A 18 11.65 -8.68 -5.58
N THR A 19 11.14 -7.90 -6.53
CA THR A 19 10.59 -8.44 -7.77
C THR A 19 10.70 -7.40 -8.89
N HIS A 20 10.49 -7.85 -10.12
CA HIS A 20 10.41 -6.98 -11.29
C HIS A 20 9.03 -7.09 -11.91
N GLY A 21 8.46 -5.95 -12.34
CA GLY A 21 7.15 -5.95 -12.97
C GLY A 21 6.08 -6.50 -12.06
N VAL A 22 5.97 -5.95 -10.85
CA VAL A 22 5.10 -6.45 -9.78
C VAL A 22 3.63 -6.58 -10.21
N PHE A 23 3.15 -5.73 -11.12
CA PHE A 23 1.77 -5.75 -11.58
C PHE A 23 1.56 -6.47 -12.91
N ARG A 24 2.55 -7.22 -13.38
CA ARG A 24 2.37 -8.08 -14.55
C ARG A 24 1.47 -9.26 -14.19
N PRO A 25 0.63 -9.72 -15.13
CA PRO A 25 -0.31 -10.83 -14.83
C PRO A 25 0.36 -12.10 -14.31
N GLU A 26 1.56 -12.38 -14.77
CA GLU A 26 2.31 -13.58 -14.37
C GLU A 26 3.05 -13.44 -13.05
N ASN A 27 3.09 -12.25 -12.45
CA ASN A 27 3.85 -12.00 -11.23
C ASN A 27 2.98 -12.24 -9.99
N ASP A 28 3.31 -13.24 -9.21
CA ASP A 28 2.55 -13.63 -8.02
C ASP A 28 3.18 -13.17 -6.71
N ALA A 29 4.24 -12.36 -6.74
CA ALA A 29 4.94 -11.94 -5.53
C ALA A 29 4.01 -11.18 -4.57
N LEU A 30 3.29 -10.20 -5.08
CA LEU A 30 2.36 -9.41 -4.27
C LEU A 30 1.15 -10.27 -3.83
N ALA A 31 0.60 -11.06 -4.74
CA ALA A 31 -0.51 -11.95 -4.43
C ALA A 31 -0.15 -12.93 -3.31
N GLY A 32 1.07 -13.46 -3.34
CA GLY A 32 1.56 -14.36 -2.29
C GLY A 32 1.62 -13.70 -0.92
N LEU A 33 1.98 -12.41 -0.88
CA LEU A 33 1.97 -11.66 0.38
C LEU A 33 0.55 -11.42 0.89
N MET A 34 -0.39 -11.15 -0.01
CA MET A 34 -1.80 -10.90 0.36
C MET A 34 -2.50 -12.17 0.84
N GLU A 35 -2.22 -13.31 0.24
CA GLU A 35 -2.85 -14.58 0.61
C GLU A 35 -2.53 -15.02 2.03
N GLN A 36 -1.42 -14.57 2.58
CA GLN A 36 -1.01 -14.92 3.94
C GLN A 36 -1.87 -14.25 5.01
N ARG A 37 -2.73 -13.33 4.62
CA ARG A 37 -3.59 -12.61 5.54
C ARG A 37 -4.98 -12.52 4.96
N GLU A 38 -5.85 -13.40 5.41
CA GLU A 38 -7.23 -13.46 4.95
C GLU A 38 -7.97 -12.15 5.27
N GLY A 39 -8.76 -11.68 4.32
CA GLY A 39 -9.53 -10.45 4.50
C GLY A 39 -8.71 -9.18 4.40
N SER A 40 -7.50 -9.24 3.86
CA SER A 40 -6.66 -8.06 3.68
C SER A 40 -7.32 -7.03 2.78
N ARG A 41 -7.27 -5.78 3.21
CA ARG A 41 -7.66 -4.64 2.39
C ARG A 41 -6.41 -3.95 1.90
N VAL A 42 -6.35 -3.68 0.60
CA VAL A 42 -5.15 -3.13 -0.04
C VAL A 42 -5.46 -1.78 -0.65
N LEU A 43 -4.68 -0.79 -0.27
CA LEU A 43 -4.65 0.52 -0.91
C LEU A 43 -3.29 0.70 -1.56
N VAL A 44 -3.27 1.11 -2.81
CA VAL A 44 -2.03 1.37 -3.53
C VAL A 44 -1.77 2.87 -3.60
N LEU A 45 -0.64 3.30 -3.07
CA LEU A 45 -0.20 4.68 -3.18
C LEU A 45 0.90 4.76 -4.23
N VAL A 46 0.70 5.61 -5.23
CA VAL A 46 1.60 5.75 -6.37
C VAL A 46 2.17 7.16 -6.38
N GLU A 47 3.49 7.25 -6.43
CA GLU A 47 4.15 8.54 -6.59
C GLU A 47 3.83 9.11 -7.98
N GLU A 48 3.51 10.40 -8.04
CA GLU A 48 3.13 11.04 -9.30
C GLU A 48 4.18 10.94 -10.41
N GLY A 49 5.46 10.94 -10.04
CA GLY A 49 6.55 10.78 -11.00
C GLY A 49 6.53 9.43 -11.72
N LEU A 50 6.16 8.38 -10.99
CA LEU A 50 6.05 7.04 -11.59
C LEU A 50 4.95 6.98 -12.65
N GLU A 51 3.82 7.63 -12.41
CA GLU A 51 2.74 7.67 -13.39
C GLU A 51 3.17 8.41 -14.67
N ARG A 52 4.01 9.43 -14.52
CA ARG A 52 4.55 10.16 -15.66
C ARG A 52 5.46 9.32 -16.53
N PHE A 53 6.35 8.54 -15.91
CA PHE A 53 7.30 7.68 -16.60
C PHE A 53 6.65 6.41 -17.15
N TYR A 54 5.62 5.93 -16.48
CA TYR A 54 4.92 4.70 -16.83
C TYR A 54 3.42 4.96 -16.95
N PRO A 55 2.96 5.56 -18.07
CA PRO A 55 1.55 5.93 -18.24
C PRO A 55 0.56 4.75 -18.13
N SER A 56 1.02 3.54 -18.40
CA SER A 56 0.17 2.35 -18.28
C SER A 56 0.04 1.84 -16.85
N LEU A 57 0.84 2.35 -15.91
CA LEU A 57 0.87 1.85 -14.55
C LEU A 57 -0.50 1.85 -13.86
N PRO A 58 -1.30 2.93 -13.90
CA PRO A 58 -2.61 2.92 -13.28
C PRO A 58 -3.52 1.79 -13.79
N ALA A 59 -3.57 1.60 -15.09
CA ALA A 59 -4.37 0.53 -15.69
C ALA A 59 -3.85 -0.85 -15.32
N ASP A 60 -2.53 -1.01 -15.28
CA ASP A 60 -1.90 -2.26 -14.90
C ASP A 60 -2.22 -2.65 -13.45
N ILE A 61 -2.21 -1.68 -12.55
CA ILE A 61 -2.58 -1.88 -11.14
C ILE A 61 -4.04 -2.34 -11.04
N ASP A 62 -4.94 -1.61 -11.67
CA ASP A 62 -6.37 -1.94 -11.62
C ASP A 62 -6.65 -3.33 -12.19
N ARG A 63 -6.01 -3.67 -13.30
CA ARG A 63 -6.13 -4.99 -13.93
C ARG A 63 -5.60 -6.09 -13.02
N TYR A 64 -4.46 -5.88 -12.39
CA TYR A 64 -3.85 -6.86 -11.49
C TYR A 64 -4.83 -7.26 -10.38
N PHE A 65 -5.45 -6.29 -9.73
CA PHE A 65 -6.38 -6.57 -8.64
C PHE A 65 -7.73 -7.08 -9.12
N THR A 66 -8.17 -6.67 -10.32
CA THR A 66 -9.39 -7.20 -10.92
C THR A 66 -9.25 -8.70 -11.21
N GLU A 67 -8.11 -9.11 -11.77
CA GLU A 67 -7.83 -10.51 -12.07
C GLU A 67 -7.66 -11.36 -10.81
N ARG A 68 -7.38 -10.75 -9.69
CA ARG A 68 -7.18 -11.41 -8.40
C ARG A 68 -8.25 -11.03 -7.38
N ALA A 69 -9.44 -10.71 -7.85
CA ALA A 69 -10.59 -10.42 -7.01
C ALA A 69 -10.87 -11.58 -6.08
N GLY A 70 -10.96 -11.60 -4.91
CA GLY A 70 -11.11 -12.70 -3.97
C GLY A 70 -9.86 -13.02 -3.18
N THR A 71 -8.69 -12.54 -3.62
CA THR A 71 -7.45 -12.67 -2.85
C THR A 71 -7.38 -11.58 -1.79
N ALA A 72 -7.80 -10.37 -2.14
CA ALA A 72 -7.81 -9.23 -1.22
C ALA A 72 -8.88 -8.23 -1.65
N ASP A 73 -9.31 -7.42 -0.70
CA ASP A 73 -10.23 -6.32 -0.97
C ASP A 73 -9.43 -5.11 -1.46
N TYR A 74 -9.54 -4.81 -2.74
CA TYR A 74 -8.83 -3.69 -3.35
C TYR A 74 -9.59 -2.38 -3.07
N ALA A 75 -9.00 -1.53 -2.24
CA ALA A 75 -9.58 -0.24 -1.87
C ALA A 75 -9.31 0.86 -2.90
N GLY A 76 -8.54 0.55 -3.95
CA GLY A 76 -8.23 1.49 -5.01
C GLY A 76 -6.79 1.99 -4.94
N ARG A 77 -6.51 2.96 -5.79
CA ARG A 77 -5.20 3.61 -5.83
C ARG A 77 -5.34 5.11 -5.67
N ARG A 78 -4.30 5.73 -5.14
CA ARG A 78 -4.23 7.18 -4.98
C ARG A 78 -2.86 7.66 -5.41
N THR A 79 -2.83 8.81 -6.04
CA THR A 79 -1.58 9.45 -6.42
C THR A 79 -1.11 10.34 -5.29
N VAL A 80 0.16 10.22 -4.94
CA VAL A 80 0.77 11.04 -3.90
C VAL A 80 1.95 11.83 -4.47
N PRO A 81 2.27 13.01 -3.89
CA PRO A 81 3.43 13.77 -4.32
C PRO A 81 4.72 12.96 -4.14
N GLY A 82 5.65 13.14 -5.06
CA GLY A 82 6.92 12.44 -5.02
C GLY A 82 8.12 13.36 -4.83
N GLY A 83 9.29 12.76 -4.83
CA GLY A 83 10.57 13.47 -4.73
C GLY A 83 10.84 14.05 -3.34
N GLU A 84 11.71 15.04 -3.29
CA GLU A 84 12.12 15.67 -2.04
C GLU A 84 10.94 16.37 -1.34
N ALA A 85 10.01 16.92 -2.10
CA ALA A 85 8.83 17.57 -1.54
C ALA A 85 8.00 16.61 -0.69
N ALA A 86 7.87 15.36 -1.10
CA ALA A 86 7.12 14.35 -0.36
C ALA A 86 7.76 14.02 0.99
N LYS A 87 9.09 14.16 1.08
CA LYS A 87 9.84 13.85 2.30
C LYS A 87 9.87 15.01 3.29
N THR A 88 9.72 16.25 2.80
CA THR A 88 9.93 17.45 3.61
C THR A 88 8.66 18.21 3.95
N THR A 89 7.53 17.92 3.31
CA THR A 89 6.30 18.64 3.57
C THR A 89 5.35 17.82 4.42
N PHE A 90 4.86 18.45 5.48
CA PHE A 90 3.84 17.85 6.34
C PHE A 90 2.55 17.57 5.55
N ALA A 91 2.23 18.43 4.57
CA ALA A 91 1.02 18.29 3.76
C ALA A 91 1.01 16.97 2.96
N ALA A 92 2.16 16.57 2.39
CA ALA A 92 2.26 15.31 1.66
C ALA A 92 2.03 14.11 2.58
N TRP A 93 2.60 14.17 3.78
CA TRP A 93 2.45 13.13 4.79
C TRP A 93 1.00 13.01 5.26
N GLU A 94 0.38 14.15 5.53
CA GLU A 94 -1.01 14.25 5.95
C GLU A 94 -1.95 13.69 4.87
N ALA A 95 -1.69 14.00 3.60
CA ALA A 95 -2.48 13.49 2.48
C ALA A 95 -2.41 11.96 2.40
N ALA A 96 -1.22 11.38 2.57
CA ALA A 96 -1.05 9.93 2.57
C ALA A 96 -1.83 9.28 3.71
N LEU A 97 -1.73 9.83 4.91
CA LEU A 97 -2.49 9.33 6.06
C LEU A 97 -4.00 9.42 5.84
N ARG A 98 -4.46 10.52 5.25
CA ARG A 98 -5.87 10.70 4.95
C ARG A 98 -6.37 9.61 4.01
N HIS A 99 -5.62 9.30 2.97
CA HIS A 99 -5.98 8.22 2.04
C HIS A 99 -6.09 6.87 2.74
N ILE A 100 -5.16 6.59 3.65
CA ILE A 100 -5.17 5.34 4.43
C ILE A 100 -6.43 5.26 5.29
N VAL A 101 -6.76 6.34 5.99
CA VAL A 101 -7.93 6.38 6.87
C VAL A 101 -9.22 6.28 6.07
N GLU A 102 -9.35 7.04 4.98
CA GLU A 102 -10.54 7.04 4.14
C GLU A 102 -10.78 5.68 3.47
N ALA A 103 -9.71 4.96 3.15
CA ALA A 103 -9.82 3.62 2.57
C ALA A 103 -10.13 2.54 3.61
N GLY A 104 -10.12 2.88 4.88
CA GLY A 104 -10.39 1.91 5.95
C GLY A 104 -9.31 0.87 6.13
N ILE A 105 -8.06 1.28 5.92
CA ILE A 105 -6.91 0.40 6.14
C ILE A 105 -6.58 0.40 7.63
N ASP A 106 -6.45 -0.78 8.19
CA ASP A 106 -6.12 -0.96 9.61
C ASP A 106 -4.65 -0.70 9.91
#